data_1c98c3dd2359c9d4709201b3eaceab50
#
_entry.id   1c98c3dd2359c9d4709201b3eaceab50
#
_cell.length_a   1.000
_cell.length_b   1.000
_cell.length_c   1.000
_cell.angle_alpha   90.00
_cell.angle_beta   90.00
_cell.angle_gamma   90.00
#
_symmetry.space_group_name_H-M   'P 1'
#
loop_
_entity.id
_entity.type
_entity.pdbx_description
1 polymer ?
#
loop_
_entity_poly.entity_id
_entity_poly.type
_entity_poly.pdbx_seq_one_letter_code
_entity_poly.pdbx_strand_id
1 'polypeptide(L)'
;LLIGAIVVIAGLVFFMGGGDKSAKKSGSDSAEPIVIATHNWSSQVVMAHVIGGILESMGNNVKYVPADSQAVYESIRIGDVTLAHEVWESAFGKSFDTAREKGGVLDWGDHEARTIEDMGYPDWAAKYCPGLPDWNALKSPDCAKAFATPDSGGKGRMLEGPQSWHGDLIPQRIEALGLGDLWTVKFAGGADALWAELKAAEAEGRGTIIFNWTPNFTDGKGFTFIDFPPYYDGCRPVDGGDGKCGAPDGYLKKAVNENFPKTHPNAAEMYKKLSFNTSQIGAMAALVDEDKMTHEDAAKKWLADNKSVWEKWTK
;
A
#
# COMPACT_ATOMS: atom_id res chain seq x y z
N LEU A 1 42.84 61.19 16.80
CA LEU A 1 41.69 60.46 17.28
C LEU A 1 40.50 60.64 16.32
N LEU A 2 40.26 59.72 15.43
CA LEU A 2 39.10 59.74 14.53
C LEU A 2 38.09 58.71 15.03
N ILE A 3 36.90 59.16 15.39
CA ILE A 3 35.77 58.32 15.77
C ILE A 3 34.96 58.08 14.51
N GLY A 4 34.98 56.84 14.03
CA GLY A 4 34.15 56.36 12.91
C GLY A 4 32.78 55.93 13.40
N ALA A 5 31.72 56.59 12.92
CA ALA A 5 30.33 56.19 13.17
C ALA A 5 29.94 55.07 12.23
N ILE A 6 29.55 53.93 12.80
CA ILE A 6 28.95 52.78 12.05
C ILE A 6 27.44 53.04 11.95
N VAL A 7 26.97 53.29 10.73
CA VAL A 7 25.54 53.34 10.42
C VAL A 7 25.06 51.91 10.14
N VAL A 8 24.24 51.35 11.03
CA VAL A 8 23.58 50.09 10.81
C VAL A 8 22.28 50.39 10.05
N ILE A 9 22.24 50.01 8.76
CA ILE A 9 21.02 50.02 7.98
C ILE A 9 20.31 48.70 8.22
N ALA A 10 19.24 48.71 9.02
CA ALA A 10 18.34 47.60 9.17
C ALA A 10 17.45 47.49 7.92
N GLY A 11 17.84 46.60 7.02
CA GLY A 11 16.99 46.22 5.89
C GLY A 11 15.82 45.35 6.34
N LEU A 12 14.61 45.93 6.35
CA LEU A 12 13.37 45.14 6.46
C LEU A 12 13.20 44.34 5.18
N VAL A 13 13.46 43.05 5.25
CA VAL A 13 13.08 42.12 4.19
C VAL A 13 11.59 41.76 4.40
N PHE A 14 10.73 42.37 3.64
CA PHE A 14 9.34 41.93 3.49
C PHE A 14 9.35 40.58 2.75
N PHE A 15 9.16 39.48 3.46
CA PHE A 15 8.75 38.24 2.85
C PHE A 15 7.28 38.42 2.39
N MET A 16 7.10 38.81 1.14
CA MET A 16 5.85 38.60 0.46
C MET A 16 5.71 37.09 0.23
N GLY A 17 4.91 36.45 1.06
CA GLY A 17 4.41 35.09 0.80
C GLY A 17 3.60 35.11 -0.49
N GLY A 18 4.24 34.83 -1.59
CA GLY A 18 3.58 34.50 -2.85
C GLY A 18 2.89 33.14 -2.68
N GLY A 19 1.62 33.14 -2.33
CA GLY A 19 0.78 31.97 -2.52
C GLY A 19 0.77 31.65 -4.01
N ASP A 20 1.35 30.53 -4.35
CA ASP A 20 1.38 29.98 -5.70
C ASP A 20 -0.08 29.66 -6.09
N LYS A 21 -0.79 30.64 -6.65
CA LYS A 21 -2.13 30.43 -7.21
C LYS A 21 -1.95 29.66 -8.51
N SER A 22 -2.05 28.34 -8.45
CA SER A 22 -2.13 27.50 -9.65
C SER A 22 -3.17 28.08 -10.59
N ALA A 23 -2.79 28.35 -11.84
CA ALA A 23 -3.75 28.84 -12.85
C ALA A 23 -4.63 27.68 -13.31
N LYS A 24 -5.95 27.93 -13.46
CA LYS A 24 -6.90 26.97 -14.03
C LYS A 24 -6.52 26.69 -15.48
N LYS A 25 -6.24 25.44 -15.83
CA LYS A 25 -6.02 24.98 -17.21
C LYS A 25 -7.36 24.87 -17.96
N SER A 26 -7.33 24.98 -19.30
CA SER A 26 -8.53 24.76 -20.12
C SER A 26 -9.02 23.32 -19.94
N GLY A 27 -10.30 23.15 -19.60
CA GLY A 27 -10.92 21.85 -19.32
C GLY A 27 -10.88 21.41 -17.85
N SER A 28 -10.11 22.10 -16.98
CA SER A 28 -10.04 21.80 -15.55
C SER A 28 -11.29 22.26 -14.81
N ASP A 29 -11.73 21.49 -13.82
CA ASP A 29 -12.80 21.88 -12.89
C ASP A 29 -12.37 23.02 -11.97
N SER A 30 -11.10 23.00 -11.54
CA SER A 30 -10.54 23.90 -10.53
C SER A 30 -9.08 24.23 -10.83
N ALA A 31 -8.59 25.35 -10.30
CA ALA A 31 -7.16 25.68 -10.28
C ALA A 31 -6.43 24.98 -9.12
N GLU A 32 -7.15 24.52 -8.11
CA GLU A 32 -6.56 23.79 -6.98
C GLU A 32 -6.00 22.44 -7.43
N PRO A 33 -4.88 21.99 -6.87
CA PRO A 33 -4.33 20.69 -7.22
C PRO A 33 -5.13 19.55 -6.57
N ILE A 34 -5.27 18.45 -7.31
CA ILE A 34 -5.68 17.16 -6.76
C ILE A 34 -4.45 16.51 -6.15
N VAL A 35 -4.47 16.29 -4.84
CA VAL A 35 -3.33 15.74 -4.09
C VAL A 35 -3.53 14.23 -3.93
N ILE A 36 -2.62 13.45 -4.50
CA ILE A 36 -2.63 11.98 -4.49
C ILE A 36 -1.56 11.49 -3.53
N ALA A 37 -1.94 10.65 -2.57
CA ALA A 37 -0.97 10.02 -1.68
C ALA A 37 -0.17 8.93 -2.39
N THR A 38 1.13 8.84 -2.09
CA THR A 38 2.01 7.73 -2.47
C THR A 38 2.52 7.01 -1.23
N HIS A 39 2.63 5.69 -1.32
CA HIS A 39 3.09 4.82 -0.24
C HIS A 39 4.38 4.09 -0.65
N ASN A 40 4.71 2.98 0.01
CA ASN A 40 6.00 2.30 -0.13
C ASN A 40 5.88 0.89 -0.77
N TRP A 41 4.96 0.72 -1.71
CA TRP A 41 4.90 -0.47 -2.57
C TRP A 41 4.56 -0.09 -4.01
N SER A 42 5.05 -0.89 -4.96
CA SER A 42 5.16 -0.51 -6.37
C SER A 42 3.82 -0.30 -7.06
N SER A 43 2.81 -1.18 -6.87
CA SER A 43 1.51 -1.03 -7.52
C SER A 43 0.86 0.31 -7.18
N GLN A 44 0.91 0.67 -5.90
CA GLN A 44 0.29 1.89 -5.40
C GLN A 44 0.91 3.15 -6.03
N VAL A 45 2.24 3.21 -6.10
CA VAL A 45 2.90 4.39 -6.68
C VAL A 45 2.65 4.48 -8.18
N VAL A 46 2.71 3.34 -8.90
CA VAL A 46 2.38 3.32 -10.34
C VAL A 46 0.93 3.72 -10.58
N MET A 47 -0.02 3.17 -9.80
CA MET A 47 -1.44 3.55 -9.90
C MET A 47 -1.65 5.04 -9.60
N ALA A 48 -0.96 5.61 -8.60
CA ALA A 48 -1.02 7.05 -8.31
C ALA A 48 -0.65 7.87 -9.56
N HIS A 49 0.45 7.52 -10.23
CA HIS A 49 0.89 8.20 -11.46
C HIS A 49 -0.02 7.91 -12.66
N VAL A 50 -0.62 6.73 -12.76
CA VAL A 50 -1.64 6.43 -13.78
C VAL A 50 -2.87 7.31 -13.58
N ILE A 51 -3.41 7.37 -12.36
CA ILE A 51 -4.57 8.20 -12.01
C ILE A 51 -4.25 9.67 -12.25
N GLY A 52 -3.09 10.12 -11.81
CA GLY A 52 -2.64 11.50 -12.03
C GLY A 52 -2.51 11.85 -13.50
N GLY A 53 -1.93 10.98 -14.32
CA GLY A 53 -1.82 11.17 -15.76
C GLY A 53 -3.19 11.27 -16.47
N ILE A 54 -4.18 10.50 -16.02
CA ILE A 54 -5.56 10.62 -16.52
C ILE A 54 -6.15 11.97 -16.11
N LEU A 55 -6.02 12.37 -14.85
CA LEU A 55 -6.50 13.67 -14.35
C LEU A 55 -5.84 14.85 -15.06
N GLU A 56 -4.54 14.77 -15.32
CA GLU A 56 -3.79 15.77 -16.09
C GLU A 56 -4.26 15.84 -17.55
N SER A 57 -4.61 14.70 -18.17
CA SER A 57 -5.19 14.67 -19.52
C SER A 57 -6.55 15.38 -19.60
N MET A 58 -7.27 15.43 -18.47
CA MET A 58 -8.53 16.19 -18.29
C MET A 58 -8.28 17.68 -17.96
N GLY A 59 -7.02 18.12 -17.87
CA GLY A 59 -6.65 19.51 -17.60
C GLY A 59 -6.46 19.84 -16.11
N ASN A 60 -6.59 18.89 -15.19
CA ASN A 60 -6.42 19.14 -13.77
C ASN A 60 -4.93 19.30 -13.39
N ASN A 61 -4.68 20.03 -12.30
CA ASN A 61 -3.36 20.06 -11.66
C ASN A 61 -3.28 18.88 -10.68
N VAL A 62 -2.15 18.15 -10.69
CA VAL A 62 -1.93 17.01 -9.81
C VAL A 62 -0.68 17.22 -8.97
N LYS A 63 -0.71 16.81 -7.72
CA LYS A 63 0.43 16.72 -6.81
C LYS A 63 0.50 15.35 -6.18
N TYR A 64 1.71 14.82 -6.01
CA TYR A 64 1.95 13.57 -5.29
C TYR A 64 2.61 13.90 -3.96
N VAL A 65 2.15 13.25 -2.89
CA VAL A 65 2.71 13.42 -1.55
C VAL A 65 2.96 12.06 -0.91
N PRO A 66 4.19 11.79 -0.44
CA PRO A 66 4.44 10.61 0.37
C PRO A 66 3.62 10.69 1.66
N ALA A 67 2.94 9.62 2.00
CA ALA A 67 2.13 9.54 3.21
C ALA A 67 2.28 8.16 3.87
N ASP A 68 2.22 8.12 5.19
CA ASP A 68 2.06 6.87 5.93
C ASP A 68 0.70 6.25 5.59
N SER A 69 0.70 4.95 5.37
CA SER A 69 -0.46 4.21 4.88
C SER A 69 -1.62 4.10 5.88
N GLN A 70 -1.36 4.26 7.18
CA GLN A 70 -2.40 4.33 8.21
C GLN A 70 -2.87 5.76 8.44
N ALA A 71 -1.94 6.73 8.47
CA ALA A 71 -2.23 8.13 8.76
C ALA A 71 -2.89 8.87 7.58
N VAL A 72 -2.81 8.32 6.35
CA VAL A 72 -3.34 8.96 5.13
C VAL A 72 -4.83 9.31 5.23
N TYR A 73 -5.62 8.49 5.92
CA TYR A 73 -7.07 8.72 6.05
C TYR A 73 -7.40 9.96 6.88
N GLU A 74 -6.59 10.25 7.90
CA GLU A 74 -6.70 11.51 8.64
C GLU A 74 -6.28 12.71 7.76
N SER A 75 -5.23 12.54 6.93
CA SER A 75 -4.81 13.57 5.96
C SER A 75 -5.89 13.84 4.91
N ILE A 76 -6.62 12.80 4.45
CA ILE A 76 -7.79 12.95 3.59
C ILE A 76 -8.90 13.70 4.35
N ARG A 77 -9.17 13.33 5.61
CA ARG A 77 -10.22 13.92 6.42
C ARG A 77 -10.07 15.43 6.58
N ILE A 78 -8.85 15.91 6.81
CA ILE A 78 -8.57 17.34 6.99
C ILE A 78 -8.29 18.10 5.68
N GLY A 79 -8.20 17.40 4.54
CA GLY A 79 -8.05 17.98 3.20
C GLY A 79 -6.62 18.18 2.71
N ASP A 80 -5.61 17.69 3.42
CA ASP A 80 -4.21 17.73 2.97
C ASP A 80 -3.94 16.76 1.81
N VAL A 81 -4.70 15.67 1.75
CA VAL A 81 -4.75 14.69 0.66
C VAL A 81 -6.15 14.69 0.07
N THR A 82 -6.24 14.68 -1.26
CA THR A 82 -7.54 14.66 -1.96
C THR A 82 -8.08 13.24 -2.07
N LEU A 83 -7.24 12.28 -2.43
CA LEU A 83 -7.67 10.89 -2.69
C LEU A 83 -6.59 9.87 -2.35
N ALA A 84 -7.04 8.66 -2.00
CA ALA A 84 -6.26 7.44 -1.95
C ALA A 84 -6.99 6.33 -2.72
N HIS A 85 -6.23 5.52 -3.45
CA HIS A 85 -6.78 4.56 -4.43
C HIS A 85 -6.55 3.10 -4.04
N GLU A 86 -5.82 2.83 -2.98
CA GLU A 86 -5.60 1.49 -2.45
C GLU A 86 -5.91 1.47 -0.95
N VAL A 87 -7.21 1.34 -0.61
CA VAL A 87 -7.65 1.02 0.75
C VAL A 87 -7.80 -0.50 0.85
N TRP A 88 -6.79 -1.15 1.39
CA TRP A 88 -6.76 -2.59 1.61
C TRP A 88 -7.52 -2.95 2.88
N GLU A 89 -8.48 -3.89 2.81
CA GLU A 89 -9.36 -4.19 3.93
C GLU A 89 -8.64 -4.69 5.16
N SER A 90 -7.73 -5.65 4.99
CA SER A 90 -7.03 -6.26 6.11
C SER A 90 -6.12 -5.27 6.82
N ALA A 91 -5.30 -4.53 6.04
CA ALA A 91 -4.32 -3.61 6.58
C ALA A 91 -4.94 -2.29 7.08
N PHE A 92 -5.82 -1.68 6.28
CA PHE A 92 -6.20 -0.28 6.47
C PHE A 92 -7.71 -0.05 6.68
N GLY A 93 -8.55 -1.07 6.53
CA GLY A 93 -9.99 -0.94 6.63
C GLY A 93 -10.46 -0.28 7.92
N LYS A 94 -9.88 -0.66 9.07
CA LYS A 94 -10.21 -0.07 10.37
C LYS A 94 -9.88 1.43 10.47
N SER A 95 -8.72 1.84 9.97
CA SER A 95 -8.29 3.25 9.96
C SER A 95 -9.16 4.08 9.01
N PHE A 96 -9.51 3.53 7.86
CA PHE A 96 -10.42 4.12 6.90
C PHE A 96 -11.82 4.34 7.49
N ASP A 97 -12.41 3.31 8.11
CA ASP A 97 -13.73 3.40 8.74
C ASP A 97 -13.74 4.39 9.90
N THR A 98 -12.71 4.38 10.74
CA THR A 98 -12.56 5.35 11.82
C THR A 98 -12.52 6.80 11.30
N ALA A 99 -11.83 7.06 10.20
CA ALA A 99 -11.80 8.39 9.59
C ALA A 99 -13.15 8.78 8.98
N ARG A 100 -13.85 7.84 8.34
CA ARG A 100 -15.20 8.04 7.81
C ARG A 100 -16.22 8.38 8.90
N GLU A 101 -16.18 7.68 10.02
CA GLU A 101 -17.06 7.92 11.18
C GLU A 101 -16.87 9.33 11.76
N LYS A 102 -15.65 9.88 11.70
CA LYS A 102 -15.36 11.27 12.10
C LYS A 102 -15.85 12.31 11.09
N GLY A 103 -16.22 11.90 9.88
CA GLY A 103 -16.61 12.78 8.77
C GLY A 103 -15.39 13.33 8.00
N GLY A 104 -15.65 13.85 6.79
CA GLY A 104 -14.60 14.41 5.92
C GLY A 104 -13.96 13.42 4.94
N VAL A 105 -14.21 12.12 5.10
CA VAL A 105 -13.78 11.05 4.18
C VAL A 105 -14.99 10.33 3.61
N LEU A 106 -15.00 10.14 2.29
CA LEU A 106 -16.03 9.37 1.60
C LEU A 106 -15.44 8.07 1.05
N ASP A 107 -16.22 6.99 1.17
CA ASP A 107 -16.00 5.76 0.40
C ASP A 107 -16.40 6.02 -1.06
N TRP A 108 -15.41 5.92 -1.95
CA TRP A 108 -15.61 6.22 -3.38
C TRP A 108 -15.80 4.96 -4.23
N GLY A 109 -16.00 3.81 -3.57
CA GLY A 109 -16.31 2.52 -4.18
C GLY A 109 -15.10 1.63 -4.37
N ASP A 110 -15.39 0.40 -4.71
CA ASP A 110 -14.41 -0.68 -4.85
C ASP A 110 -13.73 -0.64 -6.21
N HIS A 111 -12.51 -1.19 -6.28
CA HIS A 111 -11.97 -1.75 -7.51
C HIS A 111 -12.62 -3.10 -7.80
N GLU A 112 -12.49 -3.58 -9.05
CA GLU A 112 -12.90 -4.94 -9.43
C GLU A 112 -12.03 -6.01 -8.73
N ALA A 113 -10.77 -5.66 -8.44
CA ALA A 113 -9.83 -6.54 -7.76
C ALA A 113 -10.28 -6.85 -6.33
N ARG A 114 -10.13 -8.14 -5.94
CA ARG A 114 -10.25 -8.60 -4.55
C ARG A 114 -8.86 -8.79 -3.96
N THR A 115 -8.76 -8.74 -2.62
CA THR A 115 -7.48 -8.77 -1.93
C THR A 115 -7.34 -9.98 -1.02
N ILE A 116 -6.12 -10.51 -0.96
CA ILE A 116 -5.64 -11.36 0.13
C ILE A 116 -4.35 -10.72 0.64
N GLU A 117 -4.21 -10.58 1.94
CA GLU A 117 -3.05 -9.97 2.59
C GLU A 117 -2.63 -10.89 3.74
N ASP A 118 -1.70 -11.82 3.51
CA ASP A 118 -1.31 -12.79 4.53
C ASP A 118 0.13 -13.31 4.35
N MET A 119 0.55 -14.15 5.28
CA MET A 119 1.82 -14.86 5.20
C MET A 119 1.73 -15.98 4.16
N GLY A 120 2.82 -16.15 3.42
CA GLY A 120 2.92 -17.19 2.41
C GLY A 120 4.37 -17.55 2.14
N TYR A 121 4.56 -18.43 1.17
CA TYR A 121 5.88 -18.94 0.82
C TYR A 121 5.97 -19.18 -0.70
N PRO A 122 7.16 -19.10 -1.30
CA PRO A 122 7.35 -19.51 -2.68
C PRO A 122 7.25 -21.05 -2.78
N ASP A 123 6.62 -21.57 -3.82
CA ASP A 123 6.29 -23.00 -3.96
C ASP A 123 7.50 -23.93 -3.77
N TRP A 124 8.70 -23.47 -4.19
CA TRP A 124 9.94 -24.23 -3.99
C TRP A 124 10.30 -24.41 -2.50
N ALA A 125 9.78 -23.56 -1.60
CA ALA A 125 10.05 -23.67 -0.15
C ALA A 125 9.17 -24.71 0.55
N ALA A 126 8.09 -25.20 -0.06
CA ALA A 126 7.20 -26.22 0.50
C ALA A 126 7.95 -27.49 0.92
N LYS A 127 9.00 -27.87 0.19
CA LYS A 127 9.85 -29.05 0.50
C LYS A 127 10.51 -29.00 1.88
N TYR A 128 10.70 -27.80 2.45
CA TYR A 128 11.32 -27.62 3.76
C TYR A 128 10.32 -27.74 4.93
N CYS A 129 9.00 -27.70 4.64
CA CYS A 129 7.95 -27.83 5.62
C CYS A 129 6.79 -28.67 5.04
N PRO A 130 6.93 -30.02 5.04
CA PRO A 130 5.89 -30.91 4.56
C PRO A 130 4.56 -30.68 5.30
N GLY A 131 3.49 -30.56 4.54
CA GLY A 131 2.15 -30.25 5.07
C GLY A 131 1.66 -28.85 4.75
N LEU A 132 2.55 -27.91 4.37
CA LEU A 132 2.10 -26.63 3.82
C LEU A 132 1.24 -26.88 2.55
N PRO A 133 0.18 -26.10 2.33
CA PRO A 133 -0.17 -24.82 2.97
C PRO A 133 -0.92 -24.90 4.31
N ASP A 134 -1.34 -26.10 4.79
CA ASP A 134 -2.02 -26.19 6.09
C ASP A 134 -1.14 -25.61 7.21
N TRP A 135 -1.63 -24.58 7.89
CA TRP A 135 -0.92 -23.92 9.00
C TRP A 135 -0.51 -24.89 10.12
N ASN A 136 -1.18 -26.03 10.27
CA ASN A 136 -0.80 -27.04 11.25
C ASN A 136 0.60 -27.61 11.00
N ALA A 137 1.13 -27.55 9.78
CA ALA A 137 2.50 -27.90 9.47
C ALA A 137 3.52 -27.05 10.25
N LEU A 138 3.18 -25.81 10.57
CA LEU A 138 4.03 -24.89 11.34
C LEU A 138 4.26 -25.33 12.78
N LYS A 139 3.48 -26.28 13.29
CA LYS A 139 3.69 -26.88 14.63
C LYS A 139 4.88 -27.83 14.69
N SER A 140 5.46 -28.17 13.55
CA SER A 140 6.64 -29.02 13.46
C SER A 140 7.91 -28.26 13.83
N PRO A 141 8.69 -28.70 14.86
CA PRO A 141 10.00 -28.10 15.15
C PRO A 141 10.98 -28.19 13.97
N ASP A 142 10.93 -29.25 13.17
CA ASP A 142 11.80 -29.41 12.02
C ASP A 142 11.46 -28.41 10.92
N CYS A 143 10.16 -28.13 10.73
CA CYS A 143 9.72 -27.06 9.85
C CYS A 143 10.27 -25.70 10.33
N ALA A 144 10.03 -25.32 11.58
CA ALA A 144 10.53 -24.07 12.13
C ALA A 144 12.06 -23.94 11.98
N LYS A 145 12.81 -25.00 12.27
CA LYS A 145 14.26 -25.02 12.13
C LYS A 145 14.72 -24.78 10.68
N ALA A 146 14.01 -25.33 9.69
CA ALA A 146 14.37 -25.15 8.27
C ALA A 146 14.12 -23.73 7.75
N PHE A 147 13.34 -22.92 8.48
CA PHE A 147 13.04 -21.53 8.18
C PHE A 147 13.76 -20.56 9.14
N ALA A 148 14.66 -21.06 9.98
CA ALA A 148 15.43 -20.22 10.89
C ALA A 148 16.48 -19.40 10.16
N THR A 149 16.71 -18.18 10.64
CA THR A 149 17.70 -17.24 10.13
C THR A 149 18.56 -16.72 11.30
N PRO A 150 19.72 -16.10 11.03
CA PRO A 150 20.58 -15.60 12.11
C PRO A 150 19.91 -14.64 13.10
N ASP A 151 18.95 -13.86 12.63
CA ASP A 151 18.21 -12.86 13.41
C ASP A 151 16.96 -13.42 14.11
N SER A 152 16.62 -14.70 13.88
CA SER A 152 15.41 -15.32 14.44
C SER A 152 15.61 -15.98 15.82
N GLY A 153 16.82 -15.98 16.36
CA GLY A 153 17.12 -16.58 17.66
C GLY A 153 16.90 -18.10 17.72
N GLY A 154 17.05 -18.78 16.57
CA GLY A 154 16.87 -20.23 16.44
C GLY A 154 15.44 -20.68 16.17
N LYS A 155 14.49 -19.77 16.16
CA LYS A 155 13.10 -20.00 15.72
C LYS A 155 12.98 -19.88 14.20
N GLY A 156 11.91 -20.44 13.62
CA GLY A 156 11.55 -20.11 12.26
C GLY A 156 11.19 -18.63 12.12
N ARG A 157 11.61 -18.00 11.04
CA ARG A 157 11.31 -16.60 10.77
C ARG A 157 10.14 -16.45 9.80
N MET A 158 9.19 -15.60 10.16
CA MET A 158 8.21 -15.01 9.27
C MET A 158 8.58 -13.55 9.06
N LEU A 159 8.81 -13.13 7.82
CA LEU A 159 9.17 -11.75 7.49
C LEU A 159 7.92 -10.99 7.09
N GLU A 160 7.42 -10.13 7.98
CA GLU A 160 6.29 -9.22 7.76
C GLU A 160 6.73 -7.98 7.00
N GLY A 161 5.80 -7.25 6.39
CA GLY A 161 6.02 -5.90 5.88
C GLY A 161 6.37 -4.89 6.98
N PRO A 162 6.45 -3.60 6.68
CA PRO A 162 6.62 -2.57 7.70
C PRO A 162 5.55 -2.67 8.78
N GLN A 163 5.95 -2.47 10.04
CA GLN A 163 5.00 -2.51 11.16
C GLN A 163 3.82 -1.55 10.99
N SER A 164 3.99 -0.45 10.25
CA SER A 164 2.91 0.48 9.91
C SER A 164 1.83 -0.11 9.00
N TRP A 165 2.03 -1.29 8.39
CA TRP A 165 1.00 -1.91 7.57
C TRP A 165 -0.07 -2.60 8.43
N HIS A 166 0.32 -3.59 9.23
CA HIS A 166 -0.62 -4.42 10.02
C HIS A 166 -0.45 -4.29 11.54
N GLY A 167 0.51 -3.46 12.01
CA GLY A 167 0.82 -3.39 13.43
C GLY A 167 1.28 -4.74 13.96
N ASP A 168 0.64 -5.22 15.02
CA ASP A 168 0.96 -6.50 15.65
C ASP A 168 0.00 -7.63 15.26
N LEU A 169 -0.76 -7.51 14.16
CA LEU A 169 -1.77 -8.49 13.76
C LEU A 169 -1.17 -9.90 13.56
N ILE A 170 -0.08 -9.99 12.79
CA ILE A 170 0.59 -11.27 12.52
C ILE A 170 1.27 -11.83 13.78
N PRO A 171 2.08 -11.05 14.54
CA PRO A 171 2.59 -11.51 15.85
C PRO A 171 1.50 -12.06 16.77
N GLN A 172 0.37 -11.35 16.92
CA GLN A 172 -0.75 -11.77 17.78
C GLN A 172 -1.37 -13.09 17.28
N ARG A 173 -1.52 -13.27 15.98
CA ARG A 173 -2.00 -14.53 15.38
C ARG A 173 -1.06 -15.70 15.70
N ILE A 174 0.25 -15.50 15.55
CA ILE A 174 1.26 -16.54 15.80
C ILE A 174 1.20 -16.97 17.27
N GLU A 175 1.06 -16.04 18.20
CA GLU A 175 0.88 -16.33 19.64
C GLU A 175 -0.46 -17.02 19.90
N ALA A 176 -1.57 -16.52 19.34
CA ALA A 176 -2.92 -17.07 19.53
C ALA A 176 -3.06 -18.51 19.02
N LEU A 177 -2.33 -18.86 17.97
CA LEU A 177 -2.28 -20.20 17.41
C LEU A 177 -1.31 -21.14 18.13
N GLY A 178 -0.61 -20.65 19.17
CA GLY A 178 0.36 -21.43 19.95
C GLY A 178 1.65 -21.72 19.19
N LEU A 179 2.03 -20.87 18.26
CA LEU A 179 3.23 -21.02 17.43
C LEU A 179 4.42 -20.19 17.96
N GLY A 180 4.24 -19.32 18.94
CA GLY A 180 5.23 -18.35 19.41
C GLY A 180 6.52 -18.97 19.97
N ASP A 181 6.49 -20.22 20.45
CA ASP A 181 7.69 -20.93 20.89
C ASP A 181 8.59 -21.37 19.71
N LEU A 182 8.00 -21.61 18.54
CA LEU A 182 8.67 -22.12 17.36
C LEU A 182 8.98 -21.03 16.32
N TRP A 183 8.17 -19.98 16.26
CA TRP A 183 8.23 -18.95 15.22
C TRP A 183 8.40 -17.55 15.82
N THR A 184 9.07 -16.70 15.06
CA THR A 184 9.18 -15.26 15.37
C THR A 184 8.85 -14.45 14.12
N VAL A 185 8.14 -13.34 14.31
CA VAL A 185 7.87 -12.37 13.25
C VAL A 185 8.92 -11.28 13.29
N LYS A 186 9.48 -10.95 12.13
CA LYS A 186 10.39 -9.81 11.92
C LYS A 186 9.76 -8.87 10.92
N PHE A 187 10.02 -7.58 11.05
CA PHE A 187 9.47 -6.56 10.18
C PHE A 187 10.50 -6.10 9.17
N ALA A 188 10.10 -6.04 7.90
CA ALA A 188 10.87 -5.45 6.82
C ALA A 188 10.69 -3.94 6.77
N GLY A 189 11.61 -3.23 6.13
CA GLY A 189 11.52 -1.78 5.97
C GLY A 189 10.59 -1.33 4.82
N GLY A 190 10.19 -2.26 3.94
CA GLY A 190 9.34 -2.01 2.78
C GLY A 190 9.20 -3.26 1.93
N ALA A 191 8.40 -3.17 0.87
CA ALA A 191 8.16 -4.28 -0.07
C ALA A 191 9.44 -4.84 -0.69
N ASP A 192 10.38 -3.97 -1.06
CA ASP A 192 11.66 -4.38 -1.66
C ASP A 192 12.44 -5.37 -0.81
N ALA A 193 12.36 -5.24 0.52
CA ALA A 193 13.04 -6.15 1.44
C ALA A 193 12.39 -7.55 1.45
N LEU A 194 11.07 -7.63 1.25
CA LEU A 194 10.36 -8.92 1.09
C LEU A 194 10.81 -9.63 -0.19
N TRP A 195 10.94 -8.88 -1.29
CA TRP A 195 11.40 -9.45 -2.57
C TRP A 195 12.87 -9.84 -2.54
N ALA A 196 13.70 -9.06 -1.83
CA ALA A 196 15.10 -9.41 -1.61
C ALA A 196 15.24 -10.71 -0.79
N GLU A 197 14.40 -10.90 0.21
CA GLU A 197 14.37 -12.13 1.02
C GLU A 197 14.04 -13.37 0.18
N LEU A 198 13.07 -13.31 -0.72
CA LEU A 198 12.75 -14.44 -1.62
C LEU A 198 13.98 -14.87 -2.40
N LYS A 199 14.69 -13.92 -3.00
CA LYS A 199 15.91 -14.18 -3.79
C LYS A 199 17.05 -14.73 -2.93
N ALA A 200 17.25 -14.17 -1.74
CA ALA A 200 18.31 -14.61 -0.82
C ALA A 200 18.05 -16.04 -0.34
N ALA A 201 16.82 -16.35 0.07
CA ALA A 201 16.44 -17.67 0.55
C ALA A 201 16.61 -18.75 -0.54
N GLU A 202 16.23 -18.43 -1.78
CA GLU A 202 16.41 -19.33 -2.92
C GLU A 202 17.89 -19.61 -3.18
N ALA A 203 18.72 -18.56 -3.22
CA ALA A 203 20.16 -18.69 -3.43
C ALA A 203 20.87 -19.45 -2.31
N GLU A 204 20.42 -19.30 -1.07
CA GLU A 204 20.95 -20.01 0.11
C GLU A 204 20.38 -21.42 0.28
N GLY A 205 19.34 -21.78 -0.46
CA GLY A 205 18.71 -23.10 -0.39
C GLY A 205 17.99 -23.35 0.94
N ARG A 206 17.41 -22.34 1.58
CA ARG A 206 16.63 -22.42 2.82
C ARG A 206 15.15 -22.10 2.62
N GLY A 207 14.32 -22.49 3.58
CA GLY A 207 12.92 -22.08 3.61
C GLY A 207 12.77 -20.58 3.90
N THR A 208 11.67 -20.00 3.42
CA THR A 208 11.26 -18.64 3.79
C THR A 208 9.75 -18.51 3.76
N ILE A 209 9.21 -17.78 4.73
CA ILE A 209 7.82 -17.33 4.80
C ILE A 209 7.88 -15.81 4.88
N ILE A 210 7.17 -15.16 3.95
CA ILE A 210 7.06 -13.70 3.93
C ILE A 210 5.59 -13.29 3.90
N PHE A 211 5.32 -12.07 4.34
CA PHE A 211 4.08 -11.39 4.03
C PHE A 211 4.02 -11.09 2.53
N ASN A 212 2.86 -11.32 1.94
CA ASN A 212 2.58 -11.01 0.55
C ASN A 212 1.09 -10.67 0.40
N TRP A 213 0.73 -10.19 -0.76
CA TRP A 213 -0.64 -9.84 -1.08
C TRP A 213 -0.98 -10.15 -2.54
N THR A 214 -2.26 -10.23 -2.83
CA THR A 214 -2.82 -10.21 -4.18
C THR A 214 -3.87 -9.08 -4.22
N PRO A 215 -3.91 -8.24 -5.28
CA PRO A 215 -3.14 -8.31 -6.53
C PRO A 215 -1.69 -7.85 -6.38
N ASN A 216 -0.75 -8.63 -6.92
CA ASN A 216 0.68 -8.32 -6.93
C ASN A 216 1.37 -8.94 -8.16
N PHE A 217 2.62 -8.57 -8.41
CA PHE A 217 3.42 -9.18 -9.49
C PHE A 217 3.71 -10.67 -9.28
N THR A 218 3.60 -11.17 -8.06
CA THR A 218 3.79 -12.59 -7.71
C THR A 218 2.60 -13.48 -8.08
N ASP A 219 1.46 -12.90 -8.45
CA ASP A 219 0.24 -13.66 -8.77
C ASP A 219 0.49 -14.63 -9.94
N GLY A 220 0.15 -15.90 -9.71
CA GLY A 220 0.36 -16.96 -10.70
C GLY A 220 1.83 -17.33 -10.96
N LYS A 221 2.78 -16.89 -10.12
CA LYS A 221 4.22 -17.14 -10.28
C LYS A 221 4.83 -18.03 -9.20
N GLY A 222 4.05 -18.97 -8.68
CA GLY A 222 4.59 -19.95 -7.72
C GLY A 222 4.78 -19.38 -6.32
N PHE A 223 3.80 -18.61 -5.85
CA PHE A 223 3.69 -18.18 -4.46
C PHE A 223 2.36 -18.66 -3.89
N THR A 224 2.40 -19.29 -2.70
CA THR A 224 1.23 -19.88 -2.04
C THR A 224 1.06 -19.26 -0.66
N PHE A 225 -0.15 -18.80 -0.36
CA PHE A 225 -0.52 -18.35 0.99
C PHE A 225 -0.71 -19.54 1.92
N ILE A 226 -0.45 -19.34 3.22
CA ILE A 226 -0.69 -20.35 4.25
C ILE A 226 -2.17 -20.36 4.56
N ASP A 227 -2.76 -21.56 4.57
CA ASP A 227 -4.17 -21.80 4.92
C ASP A 227 -4.33 -21.71 6.44
N PHE A 228 -4.40 -20.48 6.96
CA PHE A 228 -4.76 -20.22 8.35
C PHE A 228 -6.24 -20.54 8.61
N PRO A 229 -6.70 -20.64 9.88
CA PRO A 229 -8.12 -20.81 10.15
C PRO A 229 -8.97 -19.75 9.45
N PRO A 230 -10.16 -20.09 8.94
CA PRO A 230 -10.98 -19.15 8.18
C PRO A 230 -11.27 -17.84 8.92
N TYR A 231 -11.25 -16.74 8.18
CA TYR A 231 -11.70 -15.46 8.69
C TYR A 231 -13.20 -15.47 9.03
N TYR A 232 -13.57 -14.80 10.10
CA TYR A 232 -14.94 -14.44 10.44
C TYR A 232 -14.96 -13.05 11.08
N ASP A 233 -16.04 -12.32 10.92
CA ASP A 233 -16.17 -10.94 11.42
C ASP A 233 -15.91 -10.87 12.93
N GLY A 234 -15.05 -9.94 13.33
CA GLY A 234 -14.68 -9.75 14.72
C GLY A 234 -13.61 -10.71 15.25
N CYS A 235 -13.03 -11.59 14.41
CA CYS A 235 -12.04 -12.56 14.88
C CYS A 235 -10.67 -11.94 15.21
N ARG A 236 -10.36 -10.78 14.64
CA ARG A 236 -9.06 -10.13 14.84
C ARG A 236 -9.00 -9.41 16.20
N PRO A 237 -7.83 -9.32 16.85
CA PRO A 237 -7.69 -8.62 18.14
C PRO A 237 -8.12 -7.16 18.07
N VAL A 238 -7.88 -6.47 16.96
CA VAL A 238 -8.30 -5.07 16.73
C VAL A 238 -9.82 -4.90 16.77
N ASP A 239 -10.56 -5.97 16.52
CA ASP A 239 -12.02 -6.03 16.57
C ASP A 239 -12.54 -6.71 17.85
N GLY A 240 -11.63 -7.07 18.78
CA GLY A 240 -11.95 -7.71 20.06
C GLY A 240 -11.95 -9.24 20.03
N GLY A 241 -11.51 -9.86 18.94
CA GLY A 241 -11.44 -11.31 18.75
C GLY A 241 -10.22 -11.97 19.36
N ASP A 242 -10.15 -13.29 19.22
CA ASP A 242 -9.08 -14.12 19.77
C ASP A 242 -7.82 -14.22 18.89
N GLY A 243 -7.84 -13.65 17.70
CA GLY A 243 -6.72 -13.57 16.78
C GLY A 243 -6.38 -14.87 16.05
N LYS A 244 -7.22 -15.90 16.11
CA LYS A 244 -6.92 -17.21 15.53
C LYS A 244 -7.33 -17.38 14.08
N CYS A 245 -7.69 -16.31 13.37
CA CYS A 245 -8.11 -16.36 11.98
C CYS A 245 -7.07 -15.83 11.01
N GLY A 246 -7.15 -16.29 9.76
CA GLY A 246 -6.42 -15.76 8.61
C GLY A 246 -6.96 -14.41 8.14
N ALA A 247 -6.46 -13.94 7.00
CA ALA A 247 -6.94 -12.72 6.38
C ALA A 247 -8.31 -12.92 5.71
N PRO A 248 -9.13 -11.85 5.60
CA PRO A 248 -10.34 -11.88 4.78
C PRO A 248 -10.00 -11.97 3.28
N ASP A 249 -10.93 -12.49 2.48
CA ASP A 249 -11.03 -12.18 1.05
C ASP A 249 -11.61 -10.78 0.92
N GLY A 250 -10.72 -9.81 0.94
CA GLY A 250 -11.00 -8.42 1.19
C GLY A 250 -11.37 -7.59 -0.05
N TYR A 251 -11.74 -6.35 0.20
CA TYR A 251 -11.90 -5.32 -0.83
C TYR A 251 -10.61 -4.53 -1.05
N LEU A 252 -10.54 -3.89 -2.21
CA LEU A 252 -9.62 -2.80 -2.52
C LEU A 252 -10.47 -1.58 -2.89
N LYS A 253 -10.48 -0.57 -2.02
CA LYS A 253 -11.35 0.60 -2.17
C LYS A 253 -10.62 1.88 -2.53
N LYS A 254 -11.43 2.87 -2.92
CA LYS A 254 -11.03 4.25 -3.13
C LYS A 254 -11.60 5.14 -2.04
N ALA A 255 -10.78 6.05 -1.52
CA ALA A 255 -11.17 7.05 -0.53
C ALA A 255 -10.94 8.46 -1.08
N VAL A 256 -11.83 9.39 -0.77
CA VAL A 256 -11.69 10.80 -1.17
C VAL A 256 -12.07 11.74 -0.03
N ASN A 257 -11.49 12.95 -0.04
CA ASN A 257 -11.98 14.05 0.79
C ASN A 257 -13.40 14.45 0.36
N GLU A 258 -14.28 14.74 1.30
CA GLU A 258 -15.69 15.07 1.05
C GLU A 258 -15.92 16.32 0.17
N ASN A 259 -14.90 17.18 0.03
CA ASN A 259 -14.99 18.36 -0.83
C ASN A 259 -14.55 18.07 -2.28
N PHE A 260 -13.88 16.94 -2.53
CA PHE A 260 -13.39 16.60 -3.86
C PHE A 260 -14.50 16.63 -4.94
N PRO A 261 -15.67 15.99 -4.75
CA PRO A 261 -16.74 16.05 -5.76
C PRO A 261 -17.36 17.44 -5.91
N LYS A 262 -17.17 18.34 -4.94
CA LYS A 262 -17.67 19.73 -5.02
C LYS A 262 -16.68 20.64 -5.76
N THR A 263 -15.38 20.45 -5.55
CA THR A 263 -14.32 21.28 -6.15
C THR A 263 -13.89 20.81 -7.53
N HIS A 264 -13.98 19.49 -7.78
CA HIS A 264 -13.54 18.83 -9.01
C HIS A 264 -14.58 17.81 -9.50
N PRO A 265 -15.80 18.24 -9.89
CA PRO A 265 -16.92 17.34 -10.17
C PRO A 265 -16.62 16.38 -11.33
N ASN A 266 -16.01 16.83 -12.44
CA ASN A 266 -15.69 15.96 -13.58
C ASN A 266 -14.57 14.96 -13.24
N ALA A 267 -13.54 15.40 -12.50
CA ALA A 267 -12.47 14.52 -12.01
C ALA A 267 -13.02 13.48 -11.03
N ALA A 268 -13.92 13.87 -10.13
CA ALA A 268 -14.54 12.97 -9.17
C ALA A 268 -15.43 11.93 -9.87
N GLU A 269 -16.18 12.33 -10.91
CA GLU A 269 -16.98 11.41 -11.71
C GLU A 269 -16.10 10.40 -12.47
N MET A 270 -15.01 10.85 -13.09
CA MET A 270 -14.01 9.96 -13.69
C MET A 270 -13.46 8.98 -12.64
N TYR A 271 -13.06 9.48 -11.46
CA TYR A 271 -12.50 8.66 -10.41
C TYR A 271 -13.52 7.66 -9.84
N LYS A 272 -14.81 7.99 -9.87
CA LYS A 272 -15.89 7.05 -9.50
C LYS A 272 -15.96 5.86 -10.46
N LYS A 273 -15.84 6.11 -11.77
CA LYS A 273 -15.87 5.09 -12.83
C LYS A 273 -14.59 4.25 -12.88
N LEU A 274 -13.46 4.82 -12.45
CA LEU A 274 -12.17 4.16 -12.48
C LEU A 274 -12.20 2.89 -11.61
N SER A 275 -11.78 1.77 -12.20
CA SER A 275 -11.66 0.49 -11.52
C SER A 275 -10.58 -0.37 -12.17
N PHE A 276 -9.73 -0.97 -11.36
CA PHE A 276 -8.69 -1.90 -11.80
C PHE A 276 -9.04 -3.31 -11.38
N ASN A 277 -8.72 -4.29 -12.22
CA ASN A 277 -8.77 -5.70 -11.88
C ASN A 277 -7.40 -6.21 -11.41
N THR A 278 -7.38 -7.43 -10.86
CA THR A 278 -6.19 -8.10 -10.33
C THR A 278 -5.03 -8.12 -11.33
N SER A 279 -5.30 -8.51 -12.58
CA SER A 279 -4.29 -8.58 -13.63
C SER A 279 -3.64 -7.21 -13.93
N GLN A 280 -4.44 -6.14 -13.96
CA GLN A 280 -3.94 -4.79 -14.24
C GLN A 280 -3.02 -4.28 -13.14
N ILE A 281 -3.38 -4.51 -11.88
CA ILE A 281 -2.57 -4.11 -10.73
C ILE A 281 -1.28 -4.91 -10.67
N GLY A 282 -1.34 -6.24 -10.83
CA GLY A 282 -0.17 -7.11 -10.87
C GLY A 282 0.79 -6.74 -12.01
N ALA A 283 0.25 -6.40 -13.20
CA ALA A 283 1.07 -5.93 -14.33
C ALA A 283 1.77 -4.59 -14.04
N MET A 284 1.11 -3.65 -13.37
CA MET A 284 1.74 -2.39 -12.95
C MET A 284 2.88 -2.63 -11.95
N ALA A 285 2.69 -3.51 -10.97
CA ALA A 285 3.73 -3.89 -10.03
C ALA A 285 4.93 -4.54 -10.75
N ALA A 286 4.68 -5.44 -11.70
CA ALA A 286 5.73 -6.15 -12.45
C ALA A 286 6.65 -5.20 -13.22
N LEU A 287 6.14 -4.12 -13.81
CA LEU A 287 6.97 -3.13 -14.52
C LEU A 287 8.07 -2.53 -13.62
N VAL A 288 7.82 -2.42 -12.32
CA VAL A 288 8.80 -1.90 -11.36
C VAL A 288 9.58 -3.04 -10.69
N ASP A 289 8.87 -4.03 -10.14
CA ASP A 289 9.51 -5.06 -9.30
C ASP A 289 10.30 -6.09 -10.12
N GLU A 290 9.94 -6.33 -11.38
CA GLU A 290 10.64 -7.24 -12.29
C GLU A 290 11.44 -6.48 -13.36
N ASP A 291 10.78 -5.59 -14.12
CA ASP A 291 11.39 -4.89 -15.26
C ASP A 291 12.28 -3.71 -14.84
N LYS A 292 12.28 -3.35 -13.55
CA LYS A 292 13.11 -2.29 -12.96
C LYS A 292 12.89 -0.89 -13.54
N MET A 293 11.68 -0.64 -14.05
CA MET A 293 11.29 0.70 -14.49
C MET A 293 11.13 1.66 -13.29
N THR A 294 11.26 2.96 -13.53
CA THR A 294 10.77 3.96 -12.57
C THR A 294 9.25 3.91 -12.49
N HIS A 295 8.67 4.32 -11.37
CA HIS A 295 7.20 4.32 -11.22
C HIS A 295 6.52 5.21 -12.27
N GLU A 296 7.12 6.38 -12.56
CA GLU A 296 6.61 7.31 -13.57
C GLU A 296 6.66 6.72 -14.99
N ASP A 297 7.75 6.04 -15.34
CA ASP A 297 7.87 5.43 -16.66
C ASP A 297 6.96 4.21 -16.79
N ALA A 298 6.81 3.42 -15.73
CA ALA A 298 5.84 2.33 -15.66
C ALA A 298 4.40 2.86 -15.88
N ALA A 299 4.04 3.95 -15.22
CA ALA A 299 2.73 4.59 -15.40
C ALA A 299 2.51 5.12 -16.80
N LYS A 300 3.50 5.81 -17.40
CA LYS A 300 3.44 6.28 -18.79
C LYS A 300 3.26 5.12 -19.77
N LYS A 301 4.01 4.03 -19.57
CA LYS A 301 3.88 2.81 -20.37
C LYS A 301 2.48 2.22 -20.24
N TRP A 302 2.00 2.05 -19.00
CA TRP A 302 0.66 1.50 -18.77
C TRP A 302 -0.43 2.35 -19.45
N LEU A 303 -0.36 3.69 -19.33
CA LEU A 303 -1.31 4.61 -19.96
C LEU A 303 -1.28 4.51 -21.49
N ALA A 304 -0.10 4.37 -22.08
CA ALA A 304 0.04 4.21 -23.53
C ALA A 304 -0.57 2.89 -24.02
N ASP A 305 -0.27 1.80 -23.33
CA ASP A 305 -0.67 0.45 -23.72
C ASP A 305 -2.17 0.18 -23.44
N ASN A 306 -2.78 0.88 -22.47
CA ASN A 306 -4.15 0.66 -22.02
C ASN A 306 -5.11 1.82 -22.34
N LYS A 307 -4.84 2.59 -23.38
CA LYS A 307 -5.64 3.75 -23.75
C LYS A 307 -7.14 3.44 -23.94
N SER A 308 -7.46 2.31 -24.55
CA SER A 308 -8.84 1.85 -24.74
C SER A 308 -9.57 1.49 -23.43
N VAL A 309 -8.84 1.26 -22.35
CA VAL A 309 -9.38 1.00 -21.01
C VAL A 309 -9.73 2.32 -20.32
N TRP A 310 -8.73 3.18 -20.10
CA TRP A 310 -8.91 4.36 -19.27
C TRP A 310 -9.69 5.51 -19.94
N GLU A 311 -9.66 5.63 -21.28
CA GLU A 311 -10.50 6.63 -21.96
C GLU A 311 -12.01 6.44 -21.72
N LYS A 312 -12.44 5.23 -21.37
CA LYS A 312 -13.85 4.99 -21.00
C LYS A 312 -14.24 5.67 -19.71
N TRP A 313 -13.31 5.87 -18.80
CA TRP A 313 -13.54 6.52 -17.51
C TRP A 313 -13.70 8.04 -17.64
N THR A 314 -13.11 8.63 -18.68
CA THR A 314 -13.14 10.09 -18.93
C THR A 314 -14.35 10.58 -19.72
N LYS A 315 -15.25 9.67 -20.16
CA LYS A 315 -16.44 9.97 -20.99
C LYS A 315 -17.72 10.08 -20.21
#